data_e28fc543f07937e10c6f72db5153f68a
#
_entry.id   e28fc543f07937e10c6f72db5153f68a
#
_cell.length_a   1.000
_cell.length_b   1.000
_cell.length_c   1.000
_cell.angle_alpha   90.00
_cell.angle_beta   90.00
_cell.angle_gamma   90.00
#
_symmetry.space_group_name_H-M   'P 1'
#
loop_
_entity.id
_entity.type
_entity.pdbx_description
1 polymer ?
#
loop_
_entity_poly.entity_id
_entity_poly.type
_entity_poly.pdbx_seq_one_letter_code
_entity_poly.pdbx_strand_id
1 'polypeptide(L)'
;KTGAFGIGALSIVNVLDNFTQVLILSPTKELAKQTASVLEQIGSMMNGLRVQAIYGGSPYEEFNNFNDKNTPHIICGCPGRVFDLMRRDRITSKKIKLIILDEADEMLSSGFKEQVYNIFQNFNNDIQVALFSATLPNSIYPIINKIMRNPVKICVKSEQLTLEGISQYYVAVEDDRQKYETLKHIYQYVSVSQCIIYCNSIKRVADLYDAMKEDNFPVCRIHSNMDRNERDVAFKEFKNGKSRVLISSNVTARGIDIQQVSIVINFDVPKDIHTYLHRIGRSGRWGRKGVGINFITRRDINKIKEIENYYACEIKEMPINLDFLEIF
;
A
#
# COMPACT_ATOMS: atom_id res chain seq x y z
N LYS A 1 6.03 -9.96 4.07
CA LYS A 1 6.35 -9.10 5.23
C LYS A 1 5.37 -9.35 6.38
N THR A 2 4.05 -9.26 6.14
CA THR A 2 3.02 -9.33 7.20
C THR A 2 3.08 -10.62 8.02
N GLY A 3 3.26 -11.79 7.39
CA GLY A 3 3.44 -13.06 8.12
C GLY A 3 4.65 -13.07 9.04
N ALA A 4 5.79 -12.52 8.57
CA ALA A 4 7.03 -12.49 9.36
C ALA A 4 6.88 -11.61 10.61
N PHE A 5 6.46 -10.34 10.46
CA PHE A 5 6.29 -9.50 11.63
C PHE A 5 5.07 -9.90 12.47
N GLY A 6 4.05 -10.49 11.87
CA GLY A 6 2.88 -10.98 12.57
C GLY A 6 3.21 -12.11 13.55
N ILE A 7 3.99 -13.09 13.12
CA ILE A 7 4.49 -14.16 14.01
C ILE A 7 5.34 -13.57 15.13
N GLY A 8 6.27 -12.64 14.80
CA GLY A 8 7.08 -11.94 15.79
C GLY A 8 6.24 -11.15 16.80
N ALA A 9 5.20 -10.43 16.36
CA ALA A 9 4.29 -9.71 17.22
C ALA A 9 3.52 -10.65 18.15
N LEU A 10 2.95 -11.74 17.62
CA LEU A 10 2.18 -12.72 18.40
C LEU A 10 3.05 -13.45 19.42
N SER A 11 4.32 -13.70 19.12
CA SER A 11 5.24 -14.39 20.05
C SER A 11 5.56 -13.59 21.32
N ILE A 12 5.37 -12.27 21.29
CA ILE A 12 5.63 -11.35 22.43
C ILE A 12 4.38 -11.21 23.32
N VAL A 13 3.19 -11.49 22.76
CA VAL A 13 1.91 -11.27 23.45
C VAL A 13 1.69 -12.31 24.53
N ASN A 14 1.42 -11.84 25.75
CA ASN A 14 0.83 -12.63 26.82
C ASN A 14 -0.68 -12.33 26.87
N VAL A 15 -1.52 -13.28 26.54
CA VAL A 15 -2.99 -13.11 26.49
C VAL A 15 -3.64 -12.96 27.87
N LEU A 16 -2.92 -13.27 28.94
CA LEU A 16 -3.39 -13.06 30.31
C LEU A 16 -3.25 -11.60 30.79
N ASP A 17 -2.44 -10.83 30.08
CA ASP A 17 -2.20 -9.43 30.41
C ASP A 17 -3.26 -8.54 29.74
N ASN A 18 -4.04 -7.80 30.49
CA ASN A 18 -5.11 -6.95 29.96
C ASN A 18 -4.62 -5.53 29.57
N PHE A 19 -3.56 -5.45 28.74
CA PHE A 19 -3.05 -4.20 28.20
C PHE A 19 -2.45 -4.39 26.81
N THR A 20 -2.31 -3.28 26.08
CA THR A 20 -1.68 -3.28 24.76
C THR A 20 -0.17 -3.52 24.89
N GLN A 21 0.33 -4.52 24.16
CA GLN A 21 1.72 -4.96 24.20
C GLN A 21 2.46 -4.70 22.87
N VAL A 22 1.72 -4.63 21.77
CA VAL A 22 2.27 -4.40 20.44
C VAL A 22 1.49 -3.32 19.71
N LEU A 23 2.21 -2.39 19.10
CA LEU A 23 1.66 -1.34 18.24
C LEU A 23 2.22 -1.52 16.83
N ILE A 24 1.35 -1.73 15.86
CA ILE A 24 1.70 -1.83 14.44
C ILE A 24 1.13 -0.61 13.71
N LEU A 25 1.99 0.19 13.12
CA LEU A 25 1.60 1.39 12.38
C LEU A 25 1.62 1.12 10.88
N SER A 26 0.56 1.52 10.21
CA SER A 26 0.38 1.38 8.77
C SER A 26 -0.14 2.67 8.15
N PRO A 27 0.24 3.03 6.90
CA PRO A 27 -0.11 4.31 6.31
C PRO A 27 -1.60 4.44 5.93
N THR A 28 -2.28 3.32 5.70
CA THR A 28 -3.69 3.32 5.26
C THR A 28 -4.60 2.49 6.17
N LYS A 29 -5.89 2.86 6.20
CA LYS A 29 -6.92 2.12 6.96
C LYS A 29 -7.06 0.68 6.46
N GLU A 30 -6.95 0.49 5.16
CA GLU A 30 -7.07 -0.79 4.49
C GLU A 30 -5.97 -1.74 4.95
N LEU A 31 -4.72 -1.25 4.98
CA LEU A 31 -3.57 -2.02 5.45
C LEU A 31 -3.67 -2.34 6.94
N ALA A 32 -4.10 -1.38 7.77
CA ALA A 32 -4.31 -1.60 9.19
C ALA A 32 -5.37 -2.69 9.45
N LYS A 33 -6.50 -2.65 8.73
CA LYS A 33 -7.54 -3.69 8.80
C LYS A 33 -7.05 -5.06 8.33
N GLN A 34 -6.33 -5.09 7.21
CA GLN A 34 -5.77 -6.31 6.66
C GLN A 34 -4.78 -6.94 7.63
N THR A 35 -3.87 -6.13 8.19
CA THR A 35 -2.89 -6.59 9.17
C THR A 35 -3.58 -7.17 10.41
N ALA A 36 -4.60 -6.50 10.94
CA ALA A 36 -5.38 -6.99 12.07
C ALA A 36 -6.02 -8.35 11.75
N SER A 37 -6.71 -8.46 10.61
CA SER A 37 -7.34 -9.72 10.18
C SER A 37 -6.34 -10.87 9.99
N VAL A 38 -5.15 -10.60 9.44
CA VAL A 38 -4.08 -11.60 9.30
C VAL A 38 -3.58 -12.06 10.67
N LEU A 39 -3.41 -11.13 11.62
CA LEU A 39 -2.98 -11.47 12.98
C LEU A 39 -4.03 -12.31 13.73
N GLU A 40 -5.32 -11.99 13.58
CA GLU A 40 -6.42 -12.81 14.13
C GLU A 40 -6.41 -14.22 13.55
N GLN A 41 -6.19 -14.36 12.24
CA GLN A 41 -6.12 -15.65 11.57
C GLN A 41 -4.91 -16.47 12.04
N ILE A 42 -3.70 -15.88 12.08
CA ILE A 42 -2.49 -16.57 12.56
C ILE A 42 -2.63 -16.91 14.04
N GLY A 43 -3.16 -15.99 14.84
CA GLY A 43 -3.36 -16.13 16.27
C GLY A 43 -4.64 -16.86 16.67
N SER A 44 -5.37 -17.49 15.75
CA SER A 44 -6.68 -18.11 16.01
C SER A 44 -6.70 -19.16 17.12
N MET A 45 -5.57 -19.81 17.36
CA MET A 45 -5.40 -20.79 18.45
C MET A 45 -4.95 -20.14 19.78
N MET A 46 -4.70 -18.85 19.82
CA MET A 46 -4.35 -18.09 21.04
C MET A 46 -5.63 -17.65 21.76
N ASN A 47 -6.16 -18.50 22.63
CA ASN A 47 -7.40 -18.22 23.35
C ASN A 47 -7.30 -16.91 24.14
N GLY A 48 -8.24 -15.98 23.89
CA GLY A 48 -8.28 -14.68 24.53
C GLY A 48 -7.46 -13.60 23.83
N LEU A 49 -6.82 -13.87 22.70
CA LEU A 49 -6.15 -12.86 21.90
C LEU A 49 -7.15 -11.77 21.44
N ARG A 50 -6.77 -10.51 21.59
CA ARG A 50 -7.54 -9.34 21.15
C ARG A 50 -6.67 -8.47 20.25
N VAL A 51 -7.08 -8.32 18.99
CA VAL A 51 -6.44 -7.47 18.00
C VAL A 51 -7.44 -6.39 17.58
N GLN A 52 -7.03 -5.14 17.50
CA GLN A 52 -7.90 -4.03 17.12
C GLN A 52 -7.28 -3.20 16.00
N ALA A 53 -8.07 -2.94 14.94
CA ALA A 53 -7.70 -1.99 13.91
C ALA A 53 -8.16 -0.57 14.29
N ILE A 54 -7.25 0.43 14.24
CA ILE A 54 -7.50 1.83 14.63
C ILE A 54 -7.13 2.77 13.48
N TYR A 55 -8.11 3.51 12.96
CA TYR A 55 -7.91 4.40 11.80
C TYR A 55 -8.86 5.60 11.83
N GLY A 56 -8.57 6.60 11.02
CA GLY A 56 -9.42 7.79 10.88
C GLY A 56 -10.84 7.44 10.44
N GLY A 57 -11.83 8.06 11.08
CA GLY A 57 -13.25 7.86 10.80
C GLY A 57 -13.92 6.67 11.51
N SER A 58 -13.20 5.89 12.34
CA SER A 58 -13.86 4.99 13.30
C SER A 58 -14.54 5.82 14.40
N PRO A 59 -15.74 5.41 14.85
CA PRO A 59 -16.40 6.07 15.98
C PRO A 59 -15.52 6.07 17.22
N TYR A 60 -15.51 7.18 17.96
CA TYR A 60 -14.71 7.24 19.20
C TYR A 60 -15.25 6.31 20.28
N GLU A 61 -16.53 6.00 20.24
CA GLU A 61 -17.21 5.10 21.17
C GLU A 61 -16.60 3.69 21.18
N GLU A 62 -16.08 3.22 20.05
CA GLU A 62 -15.38 1.93 19.95
C GLU A 62 -14.13 1.87 20.84
N PHE A 63 -13.53 3.03 21.15
CA PHE A 63 -12.29 3.15 21.94
C PHE A 63 -12.55 3.57 23.39
N ASN A 64 -13.79 3.92 23.73
CA ASN A 64 -14.17 4.23 25.11
C ASN A 64 -14.22 2.97 25.99
N ASN A 65 -14.36 1.81 25.39
CA ASN A 65 -14.47 0.51 26.04
C ASN A 65 -13.11 -0.17 26.26
N PHE A 66 -11.99 0.52 26.03
CA PHE A 66 -10.65 0.03 26.39
C PHE A 66 -10.50 0.13 27.89
N ASN A 67 -11.10 -0.82 28.59
CA ASN A 67 -10.94 -1.03 30.02
C ASN A 67 -10.12 -2.32 30.24
N ASP A 68 -9.77 -2.60 31.46
CA ASP A 68 -8.88 -3.72 31.82
C ASP A 68 -9.28 -5.08 31.24
N LYS A 69 -10.56 -5.28 30.89
CA LYS A 69 -11.02 -6.56 30.31
C LYS A 69 -11.02 -6.56 28.78
N ASN A 70 -11.21 -5.41 28.14
CA ASN A 70 -11.42 -5.29 26.69
C ASN A 70 -10.24 -4.59 25.98
N THR A 71 -9.17 -4.25 26.68
CA THR A 71 -7.98 -3.64 26.06
C THR A 71 -7.37 -4.61 25.03
N PRO A 72 -7.15 -4.19 23.77
CA PRO A 72 -6.51 -5.05 22.78
C PRO A 72 -5.04 -5.27 23.13
N HIS A 73 -4.56 -6.51 22.94
CA HIS A 73 -3.15 -6.86 23.10
C HIS A 73 -2.29 -6.27 21.98
N ILE A 74 -2.87 -6.25 20.75
CA ILE A 74 -2.23 -5.71 19.55
C ILE A 74 -3.14 -4.64 18.94
N ILE A 75 -2.56 -3.48 18.68
CA ILE A 75 -3.20 -2.40 17.92
C ILE A 75 -2.54 -2.32 16.55
N CYS A 76 -3.36 -2.39 15.48
CA CYS A 76 -2.96 -2.11 14.12
C CYS A 76 -3.57 -0.76 13.72
N GLY A 77 -2.77 0.30 13.58
CA GLY A 77 -3.34 1.63 13.44
C GLY A 77 -2.69 2.54 12.43
N CYS A 78 -3.45 3.56 11.99
CA CYS A 78 -2.90 4.68 11.25
C CYS A 78 -2.36 5.75 12.21
N PRO A 79 -1.19 6.35 11.92
CA PRO A 79 -0.48 7.23 12.85
C PRO A 79 -1.33 8.35 13.43
N GLY A 80 -2.08 9.07 12.61
CA GLY A 80 -2.87 10.21 13.06
C GLY A 80 -3.91 9.84 14.12
N ARG A 81 -4.64 8.72 13.94
CA ARG A 81 -5.65 8.27 14.89
C ARG A 81 -5.01 7.66 16.15
N VAL A 82 -3.92 6.91 15.99
CA VAL A 82 -3.18 6.35 17.14
C VAL A 82 -2.64 7.48 18.01
N PHE A 83 -2.00 8.49 17.42
CA PHE A 83 -1.50 9.64 18.15
C PHE A 83 -2.61 10.41 18.87
N ASP A 84 -3.76 10.63 18.23
CA ASP A 84 -4.90 11.30 18.86
C ASP A 84 -5.42 10.51 20.08
N LEU A 85 -5.52 9.18 19.99
CA LEU A 85 -5.94 8.34 21.12
C LEU A 85 -4.89 8.28 22.25
N MET A 86 -3.59 8.30 21.93
CA MET A 86 -2.52 8.41 22.91
C MET A 86 -2.59 9.75 23.65
N ARG A 87 -2.79 10.86 22.93
CA ARG A 87 -2.95 12.20 23.50
C ARG A 87 -4.17 12.33 24.41
N ARG A 88 -5.21 11.50 24.19
CA ARG A 88 -6.43 11.43 25.02
C ARG A 88 -6.35 10.36 26.12
N ASP A 89 -5.17 9.81 26.39
CA ASP A 89 -4.93 8.76 27.38
C ASP A 89 -5.79 7.49 27.19
N ARG A 90 -6.24 7.24 25.93
CA ARG A 90 -6.98 6.00 25.57
C ARG A 90 -6.04 4.85 25.24
N ILE A 91 -4.83 5.15 24.76
CA ILE A 91 -3.75 4.19 24.54
C ILE A 91 -2.58 4.60 25.42
N THR A 92 -2.18 3.72 26.32
CA THR A 92 -0.98 3.94 27.14
C THR A 92 0.24 3.31 26.50
N SER A 93 1.34 4.08 26.42
CA SER A 93 2.64 3.59 25.92
C SER A 93 3.39 2.70 26.92
N LYS A 94 3.08 2.80 28.23
CA LYS A 94 3.87 2.23 29.33
C LYS A 94 4.06 0.71 29.28
N LYS A 95 3.15 -0.02 28.65
CA LYS A 95 3.13 -1.48 28.58
C LYS A 95 3.38 -2.03 27.19
N ILE A 96 3.54 -1.17 26.20
CA ILE A 96 3.87 -1.57 24.83
C ILE A 96 5.35 -1.98 24.81
N LYS A 97 5.61 -3.19 24.29
CA LYS A 97 6.94 -3.82 24.23
C LYS A 97 7.55 -3.68 22.83
N LEU A 98 6.71 -3.60 21.81
CA LEU A 98 7.13 -3.59 20.41
C LEU A 98 6.32 -2.59 19.58
N ILE A 99 7.02 -1.78 18.77
CA ILE A 99 6.43 -0.96 17.72
C ILE A 99 6.91 -1.49 16.37
N ILE A 100 5.97 -1.71 15.46
CA ILE A 100 6.26 -2.11 14.08
C ILE A 100 5.79 -1.00 13.14
N LEU A 101 6.65 -0.57 12.22
CA LEU A 101 6.29 0.29 11.10
C LEU A 101 6.21 -0.55 9.83
N ASP A 102 5.01 -0.75 9.30
CA ASP A 102 4.81 -1.37 7.99
C ASP A 102 4.73 -0.28 6.91
N GLU A 103 5.28 -0.56 5.72
CA GLU A 103 5.54 0.42 4.66
C GLU A 103 6.30 1.64 5.21
N ALA A 104 7.43 1.36 5.88
CA ALA A 104 8.21 2.35 6.63
C ALA A 104 8.72 3.51 5.78
N ASP A 105 8.98 3.31 4.49
CA ASP A 105 9.35 4.35 3.54
C ASP A 105 8.24 5.41 3.40
N GLU A 106 6.98 5.02 3.40
CA GLU A 106 5.84 5.95 3.40
C GLU A 106 5.63 6.59 4.76
N MET A 107 5.70 5.78 5.81
CA MET A 107 5.51 6.23 7.19
C MET A 107 6.53 7.28 7.63
N LEU A 108 7.76 7.20 7.12
CA LEU A 108 8.85 8.12 7.41
C LEU A 108 9.00 9.23 6.35
N SER A 109 8.15 9.23 5.31
CA SER A 109 8.07 10.31 4.34
C SER A 109 7.34 11.54 4.90
N SER A 110 7.28 12.63 4.12
CA SER A 110 6.72 13.93 4.56
C SER A 110 5.28 13.87 5.07
N GLY A 111 4.47 12.89 4.65
CA GLY A 111 3.04 12.83 4.99
C GLY A 111 2.74 12.35 6.43
N PHE A 112 3.55 11.44 6.96
CA PHE A 112 3.32 10.83 8.29
C PHE A 112 4.46 11.05 9.27
N LYS A 113 5.58 11.61 8.82
CA LYS A 113 6.80 11.76 9.61
C LYS A 113 6.57 12.42 10.96
N GLU A 114 5.78 13.50 10.99
CA GLU A 114 5.49 14.24 12.22
C GLU A 114 4.65 13.41 13.20
N GLN A 115 3.59 12.76 12.72
CA GLN A 115 2.74 11.93 13.58
C GLN A 115 3.53 10.73 14.15
N VAL A 116 4.36 10.07 13.31
CA VAL A 116 5.22 8.99 13.77
C VAL A 116 6.22 9.48 14.81
N TYR A 117 6.86 10.61 14.56
CA TYR A 117 7.78 11.21 15.54
C TYR A 117 7.08 11.50 16.87
N ASN A 118 5.90 12.11 16.85
CA ASN A 118 5.12 12.40 18.04
C ASN A 118 4.67 11.13 18.79
N ILE A 119 4.38 10.04 18.08
CA ILE A 119 4.10 8.75 18.72
C ILE A 119 5.35 8.25 19.45
N PHE A 120 6.52 8.26 18.79
CA PHE A 120 7.77 7.78 19.40
C PHE A 120 8.18 8.58 20.64
N GLN A 121 7.84 9.86 20.73
CA GLN A 121 8.11 10.68 21.93
C GLN A 121 7.37 10.20 23.19
N ASN A 122 6.31 9.40 23.06
CA ASN A 122 5.58 8.83 24.18
C ASN A 122 6.23 7.54 24.75
N PHE A 123 7.32 7.07 24.15
CA PHE A 123 7.97 5.83 24.54
C PHE A 123 9.34 6.08 25.17
N ASN A 124 9.70 5.21 26.09
CA ASN A 124 11.05 5.18 26.64
C ASN A 124 12.03 4.60 25.58
N ASN A 125 13.32 4.87 25.80
CA ASN A 125 14.38 4.38 24.91
C ASN A 125 14.50 2.84 24.85
N ASP A 126 13.81 2.10 25.69
CA ASP A 126 13.89 0.64 25.76
C ASP A 126 12.90 -0.10 24.84
N ILE A 127 12.01 0.64 24.18
CA ILE A 127 11.04 0.05 23.26
C ILE A 127 11.75 -0.70 22.11
N GLN A 128 11.29 -1.91 21.80
CA GLN A 128 11.74 -2.61 20.61
C GLN A 128 11.05 -2.02 19.37
N VAL A 129 11.83 -1.79 18.32
CA VAL A 129 11.33 -1.21 17.06
C VAL A 129 11.69 -2.11 15.90
N ALA A 130 10.71 -2.40 15.04
CA ALA A 130 10.91 -3.13 13.80
C ALA A 130 10.36 -2.33 12.61
N LEU A 131 11.13 -2.26 11.52
CA LEU A 131 10.74 -1.58 10.28
C LEU A 131 10.61 -2.59 9.16
N PHE A 132 9.52 -2.51 8.42
CA PHE A 132 9.28 -3.32 7.23
C PHE A 132 8.94 -2.41 6.06
N SER A 133 9.69 -2.52 4.99
CA SER A 133 9.48 -1.75 3.76
C SER A 133 9.85 -2.57 2.53
N ALA A 134 9.27 -2.24 1.39
CA ALA A 134 9.73 -2.74 0.10
C ALA A 134 10.94 -1.95 -0.40
N THR A 135 11.01 -0.68 -0.03
CA THR A 135 12.06 0.25 -0.45
C THR A 135 12.61 1.02 0.75
N LEU A 136 13.88 1.36 0.72
CA LEU A 136 14.54 2.16 1.75
C LEU A 136 15.33 3.31 1.10
N PRO A 137 14.66 4.41 0.71
CA PRO A 137 15.32 5.59 0.16
C PRO A 137 16.36 6.17 1.13
N ASN A 138 17.44 6.72 0.60
CA ASN A 138 18.52 7.31 1.44
C ASN A 138 18.00 8.42 2.36
N SER A 139 16.94 9.12 1.98
CA SER A 139 16.34 10.21 2.76
C SER A 139 15.74 9.79 4.10
N ILE A 140 15.41 8.52 4.29
CA ILE A 140 14.81 8.03 5.55
C ILE A 140 15.84 7.48 6.55
N TYR A 141 17.07 7.18 6.13
CA TYR A 141 18.11 6.66 7.05
C TYR A 141 18.41 7.57 8.25
N PRO A 142 18.46 8.91 8.12
CA PRO A 142 18.65 9.78 9.27
C PRO A 142 17.54 9.64 10.34
N ILE A 143 16.32 9.30 9.91
CA ILE A 143 15.18 9.09 10.80
C ILE A 143 15.29 7.70 11.44
N ILE A 144 15.60 6.66 10.66
CA ILE A 144 15.82 5.30 11.15
C ILE A 144 16.86 5.30 12.27
N ASN A 145 17.99 5.98 12.07
CA ASN A 145 19.06 6.06 13.06
C ASN A 145 18.65 6.79 14.35
N LYS A 146 17.58 7.60 14.33
CA LYS A 146 17.05 8.27 15.53
C LYS A 146 16.07 7.39 16.30
N ILE A 147 15.31 6.52 15.61
CA ILE A 147 14.25 5.72 16.24
C ILE A 147 14.68 4.29 16.55
N MET A 148 15.77 3.81 15.95
CA MET A 148 16.27 2.45 16.17
C MET A 148 17.65 2.47 16.82
N ARG A 149 17.90 1.52 17.71
CA ARG A 149 19.19 1.33 18.40
C ARG A 149 19.83 0.05 17.87
N ASN A 150 21.03 0.19 17.27
CA ASN A 150 21.81 -0.94 16.74
C ASN A 150 20.95 -1.98 15.99
N PRO A 151 20.15 -1.57 14.96
CA PRO A 151 19.24 -2.47 14.33
C PRO A 151 19.96 -3.57 13.54
N VAL A 152 19.47 -4.80 13.64
CA VAL A 152 19.82 -5.85 12.69
C VAL A 152 19.16 -5.51 11.36
N LYS A 153 19.96 -5.45 10.29
CA LYS A 153 19.49 -5.10 8.94
C LYS A 153 19.44 -6.36 8.08
N ILE A 154 18.25 -6.70 7.62
CA ILE A 154 18.02 -7.77 6.64
C ILE A 154 17.49 -7.08 5.39
N CYS A 155 18.37 -6.81 4.45
CA CYS A 155 18.02 -6.11 3.22
C CYS A 155 18.27 -7.01 2.01
N VAL A 156 17.31 -7.00 1.09
CA VAL A 156 17.48 -7.56 -0.26
C VAL A 156 18.04 -6.44 -1.14
N LYS A 157 19.04 -6.74 -1.96
CA LYS A 157 19.59 -5.77 -2.92
C LYS A 157 18.48 -5.30 -3.86
N SER A 158 18.52 -4.02 -4.28
CA SER A 158 17.54 -3.43 -5.21
C SER A 158 17.43 -4.22 -6.52
N GLU A 159 18.54 -4.76 -7.00
CA GLU A 159 18.61 -5.64 -8.18
C GLU A 159 17.91 -7.00 -7.98
N GLN A 160 17.70 -7.40 -6.73
CA GLN A 160 16.99 -8.63 -6.32
C GLN A 160 15.54 -8.36 -5.86
N LEU A 161 15.08 -7.10 -5.87
CA LEU A 161 13.67 -6.80 -5.73
C LEU A 161 12.99 -7.29 -7.01
N THR A 162 12.67 -8.58 -7.01
CA THR A 162 12.24 -9.31 -8.16
C THR A 162 10.94 -8.73 -8.71
N LEU A 163 11.06 -8.09 -9.84
CA LEU A 163 9.98 -7.90 -10.79
C LEU A 163 9.80 -9.19 -11.63
N GLU A 164 10.45 -10.30 -11.18
CA GLU A 164 10.29 -11.63 -11.73
C GLU A 164 8.81 -12.02 -11.68
N GLY A 165 8.30 -12.44 -12.82
CA GLY A 165 6.88 -12.72 -12.99
C GLY A 165 6.02 -11.53 -13.44
N ILE A 166 6.59 -10.31 -13.58
CA ILE A 166 5.89 -9.17 -14.17
C ILE A 166 6.54 -8.81 -15.50
N SER A 167 5.84 -9.07 -16.60
CA SER A 167 6.25 -8.61 -17.93
C SER A 167 6.00 -7.10 -18.03
N GLN A 168 7.02 -6.33 -18.40
CA GLN A 168 6.95 -4.88 -18.41
C GLN A 168 7.06 -4.34 -19.82
N TYR A 169 6.12 -3.48 -20.19
CA TYR A 169 6.03 -2.91 -21.52
C TYR A 169 5.91 -1.39 -21.46
N TYR A 170 6.31 -0.73 -22.56
CA TYR A 170 5.96 0.66 -22.82
C TYR A 170 5.22 0.82 -24.14
N VAL A 171 4.39 1.84 -24.21
CA VAL A 171 3.76 2.34 -25.44
C VAL A 171 4.17 3.79 -25.60
N ALA A 172 4.90 4.09 -26.68
CA ALA A 172 5.29 5.45 -27.02
C ALA A 172 4.11 6.20 -27.62
N VAL A 173 3.81 7.36 -27.05
CA VAL A 173 2.71 8.24 -27.48
C VAL A 173 3.19 9.69 -27.55
N GLU A 174 2.56 10.50 -28.40
CA GLU A 174 2.96 11.88 -28.59
C GLU A 174 2.44 12.79 -27.47
N ASP A 175 1.17 12.60 -27.07
CA ASP A 175 0.47 13.44 -26.09
C ASP A 175 -0.61 12.68 -25.31
N ASP A 176 -1.31 13.39 -24.42
CA ASP A 176 -2.36 12.80 -23.58
C ASP A 176 -3.59 12.33 -24.35
N ARG A 177 -3.89 12.94 -25.50
CA ARG A 177 -5.00 12.52 -26.36
C ARG A 177 -4.69 11.15 -26.95
N GLN A 178 -3.48 10.97 -27.43
CA GLN A 178 -3.04 9.68 -27.96
C GLN A 178 -2.96 8.61 -26.86
N LYS A 179 -2.61 8.98 -25.61
CA LYS A 179 -2.72 8.05 -24.45
C LYS A 179 -4.13 7.52 -24.29
N TYR A 180 -5.12 8.39 -24.39
CA TYR A 180 -6.52 7.99 -24.23
C TYR A 180 -7.01 7.11 -25.35
N GLU A 181 -6.71 7.45 -26.62
CA GLU A 181 -7.07 6.61 -27.76
C GLU A 181 -6.39 5.23 -27.65
N THR A 182 -5.11 5.19 -27.30
CA THR A 182 -4.39 3.93 -27.07
C THR A 182 -5.04 3.10 -25.95
N LEU A 183 -5.45 3.75 -24.86
CA LEU A 183 -6.15 3.07 -23.78
C LEU A 183 -7.47 2.44 -24.24
N LYS A 184 -8.23 3.14 -25.08
CA LYS A 184 -9.47 2.59 -25.65
C LYS A 184 -9.20 1.35 -26.51
N HIS A 185 -8.16 1.36 -27.31
CA HIS A 185 -7.78 0.21 -28.14
C HIS A 185 -7.42 -1.03 -27.31
N ILE A 186 -6.72 -0.85 -26.18
CA ILE A 186 -6.32 -1.99 -25.36
C ILE A 186 -7.37 -2.37 -24.29
N TYR A 187 -8.42 -1.54 -24.11
CA TYR A 187 -9.40 -1.75 -23.05
C TYR A 187 -10.09 -3.11 -23.11
N GLN A 188 -10.43 -3.58 -24.29
CA GLN A 188 -11.08 -4.88 -24.49
C GLN A 188 -10.24 -6.04 -23.93
N TYR A 189 -8.92 -5.95 -24.00
CA TYR A 189 -8.00 -6.97 -23.48
C TYR A 189 -7.82 -6.84 -21.97
N VAL A 190 -7.69 -5.61 -21.44
CA VAL A 190 -7.48 -5.38 -19.99
C VAL A 190 -8.75 -5.55 -19.16
N SER A 191 -9.93 -5.46 -19.77
CA SER A 191 -11.21 -5.62 -19.07
C SER A 191 -11.61 -7.09 -18.85
N VAL A 192 -10.93 -8.04 -19.50
CA VAL A 192 -11.15 -9.48 -19.27
C VAL A 192 -10.72 -9.87 -17.86
N SER A 193 -9.64 -9.30 -17.38
CA SER A 193 -9.13 -9.47 -16.02
C SER A 193 -9.18 -8.15 -15.23
N GLN A 194 -8.87 -8.17 -13.93
CA GLN A 194 -8.79 -6.94 -13.16
C GLN A 194 -7.55 -6.13 -13.49
N CYS A 195 -7.76 -4.84 -13.78
CA CYS A 195 -6.73 -3.88 -14.14
C CYS A 195 -6.76 -2.65 -13.23
N ILE A 196 -5.58 -2.12 -12.88
CA ILE A 196 -5.45 -0.81 -12.23
C ILE A 196 -4.74 0.15 -13.18
N ILE A 197 -5.35 1.32 -13.40
CA ILE A 197 -4.77 2.42 -14.18
C ILE A 197 -4.32 3.52 -13.23
N TYR A 198 -3.04 3.87 -13.25
CA TYR A 198 -2.47 4.88 -12.38
C TYR A 198 -2.23 6.20 -13.08
N CYS A 199 -2.72 7.28 -12.46
CA CYS A 199 -2.44 8.67 -12.83
C CYS A 199 -1.64 9.39 -11.73
N ASN A 200 -0.90 10.44 -12.09
CA ASN A 200 -0.02 11.15 -11.16
C ASN A 200 -0.72 12.20 -10.31
N SER A 201 -1.97 12.57 -10.61
CA SER A 201 -2.74 13.55 -9.83
C SER A 201 -4.21 13.18 -9.72
N ILE A 202 -4.87 13.72 -8.70
CA ILE A 202 -6.30 13.55 -8.47
C ILE A 202 -7.11 14.07 -9.65
N LYS A 203 -6.73 15.24 -10.18
CA LYS A 203 -7.39 15.84 -11.35
C LYS A 203 -7.35 14.89 -12.55
N ARG A 204 -6.18 14.31 -12.86
CA ARG A 204 -6.05 13.36 -13.96
C ARG A 204 -6.85 12.08 -13.77
N VAL A 205 -6.98 11.61 -12.51
CA VAL A 205 -7.88 10.49 -12.19
C VAL A 205 -9.33 10.84 -12.52
N ALA A 206 -9.77 12.06 -12.14
CA ALA A 206 -11.13 12.51 -12.40
C ALA A 206 -11.35 12.69 -13.92
N ASP A 207 -10.47 13.43 -14.60
CA ASP A 207 -10.56 13.71 -16.04
C ASP A 207 -10.62 12.38 -16.85
N LEU A 208 -9.75 11.40 -16.54
CA LEU A 208 -9.74 10.11 -17.21
C LEU A 208 -11.00 9.29 -16.91
N TYR A 209 -11.43 9.29 -15.65
CA TYR A 209 -12.66 8.59 -15.25
C TYR A 209 -13.89 9.15 -15.97
N ASP A 210 -14.02 10.48 -16.04
CA ASP A 210 -15.17 11.14 -16.66
C ASP A 210 -15.17 10.86 -18.17
N ALA A 211 -14.02 10.96 -18.86
CA ALA A 211 -13.89 10.60 -20.28
C ALA A 211 -14.26 9.13 -20.55
N MET A 212 -13.78 8.20 -19.74
CA MET A 212 -14.13 6.78 -19.90
C MET A 212 -15.60 6.50 -19.61
N LYS A 213 -16.22 7.24 -18.69
CA LYS A 213 -17.67 7.15 -18.41
C LYS A 213 -18.52 7.70 -19.55
N GLU A 214 -18.13 8.81 -20.16
CA GLU A 214 -18.76 9.37 -21.35
C GLU A 214 -18.76 8.37 -22.51
N ASP A 215 -17.66 7.64 -22.68
CA ASP A 215 -17.54 6.55 -23.67
C ASP A 215 -18.17 5.21 -23.19
N ASN A 216 -18.94 5.22 -22.07
CA ASN A 216 -19.66 4.08 -21.49
C ASN A 216 -18.78 2.91 -21.01
N PHE A 217 -17.53 3.15 -20.65
CA PHE A 217 -16.68 2.11 -20.06
C PHE A 217 -17.03 1.85 -18.59
N PRO A 218 -17.20 0.57 -18.16
CA PRO A 218 -17.52 0.21 -16.79
C PRO A 218 -16.27 0.29 -15.89
N VAL A 219 -15.93 1.50 -15.45
CA VAL A 219 -14.76 1.79 -14.61
C VAL A 219 -15.18 2.35 -13.26
N CYS A 220 -14.34 2.17 -12.24
CA CYS A 220 -14.43 2.87 -10.97
C CYS A 220 -13.16 3.69 -10.69
N ARG A 221 -13.23 4.63 -9.75
CA ARG A 221 -12.08 5.46 -9.38
C ARG A 221 -11.86 5.51 -7.88
N ILE A 222 -10.59 5.68 -7.46
CA ILE A 222 -10.22 5.92 -6.07
C ILE A 222 -9.09 6.96 -6.00
N HIS A 223 -9.31 8.02 -5.21
CA HIS A 223 -8.30 9.03 -4.90
C HIS A 223 -8.50 9.64 -3.50
N SER A 224 -7.52 10.39 -3.00
CA SER A 224 -7.50 10.90 -1.62
C SER A 224 -8.62 11.88 -1.28
N ASN A 225 -9.15 12.63 -2.26
CA ASN A 225 -10.21 13.63 -2.03
C ASN A 225 -11.63 13.06 -2.05
N MET A 226 -11.79 11.77 -2.35
CA MET A 226 -13.09 11.12 -2.21
C MET A 226 -13.46 10.97 -0.75
N ASP A 227 -14.75 11.08 -0.43
CA ASP A 227 -15.20 10.74 0.90
C ASP A 227 -15.00 9.24 1.23
N ARG A 228 -15.16 8.91 2.50
CA ARG A 228 -14.89 7.55 2.98
C ARG A 228 -15.84 6.52 2.35
N ASN A 229 -17.13 6.86 2.28
CA ASN A 229 -18.15 5.93 1.81
C ASN A 229 -17.99 5.67 0.31
N GLU A 230 -17.73 6.72 -0.47
CA GLU A 230 -17.44 6.60 -1.90
C GLU A 230 -16.23 5.67 -2.16
N ARG A 231 -15.13 5.85 -1.40
CA ARG A 231 -13.96 4.97 -1.55
C ARG A 231 -14.26 3.52 -1.16
N ASP A 232 -15.00 3.31 -0.08
CA ASP A 232 -15.36 1.96 0.37
C ASP A 232 -16.30 1.26 -0.63
N VAL A 233 -17.22 2.00 -1.27
CA VAL A 233 -18.08 1.49 -2.33
C VAL A 233 -17.26 1.13 -3.57
N ALA A 234 -16.45 2.05 -4.08
CA ALA A 234 -15.61 1.82 -5.27
C ALA A 234 -14.65 0.63 -5.05
N PHE A 235 -14.05 0.53 -3.87
CA PHE A 235 -13.18 -0.58 -3.51
C PHE A 235 -13.93 -1.93 -3.49
N LYS A 236 -15.13 -1.97 -2.91
CA LYS A 236 -15.98 -3.17 -2.91
C LYS A 236 -16.41 -3.58 -4.32
N GLU A 237 -16.80 -2.62 -5.16
CA GLU A 237 -17.17 -2.87 -6.54
C GLU A 237 -16.02 -3.47 -7.34
N PHE A 238 -14.80 -2.94 -7.16
CA PHE A 238 -13.61 -3.48 -7.78
C PHE A 238 -13.26 -4.87 -7.24
N LYS A 239 -13.22 -5.04 -5.92
CA LYS A 239 -12.90 -6.32 -5.26
C LYS A 239 -13.84 -7.45 -5.67
N ASN A 240 -15.14 -7.14 -5.82
CA ASN A 240 -16.17 -8.11 -6.19
C ASN A 240 -16.28 -8.33 -7.72
N GLY A 241 -15.44 -7.68 -8.52
CA GLY A 241 -15.43 -7.80 -9.98
C GLY A 241 -16.61 -7.13 -10.70
N LYS A 242 -17.41 -6.31 -9.99
CA LYS A 242 -18.48 -5.52 -10.60
C LYS A 242 -17.91 -4.45 -11.55
N SER A 243 -16.81 -3.84 -11.17
CA SER A 243 -15.95 -3.07 -12.06
C SER A 243 -14.59 -3.76 -12.15
N ARG A 244 -14.12 -4.03 -13.36
CA ARG A 244 -12.84 -4.71 -13.58
C ARG A 244 -11.67 -3.76 -13.77
N VAL A 245 -11.95 -2.49 -13.99
CA VAL A 245 -10.92 -1.45 -14.17
C VAL A 245 -11.07 -0.37 -13.11
N LEU A 246 -9.99 -0.17 -12.37
CA LEU A 246 -9.89 0.86 -11.34
C LEU A 246 -8.91 1.95 -11.78
N ILE A 247 -9.37 3.20 -11.85
CA ILE A 247 -8.51 4.36 -12.09
C ILE A 247 -8.13 4.97 -10.74
N SER A 248 -6.84 5.13 -10.49
CA SER A 248 -6.38 5.58 -9.19
C SER A 248 -5.15 6.48 -9.23
N SER A 249 -5.01 7.30 -8.19
CA SER A 249 -3.75 7.92 -7.83
C SER A 249 -2.90 6.96 -6.97
N ASN A 250 -1.74 7.43 -6.47
CA ASN A 250 -0.84 6.60 -5.66
C ASN A 250 -1.46 6.04 -4.36
N VAL A 251 -2.66 6.50 -3.96
CA VAL A 251 -3.36 6.02 -2.75
C VAL A 251 -3.56 4.51 -2.76
N THR A 252 -3.80 3.91 -3.93
CA THR A 252 -4.01 2.45 -4.04
C THR A 252 -2.72 1.70 -4.39
N ALA A 253 -1.62 2.40 -4.65
CA ALA A 253 -0.34 1.76 -4.98
C ALA A 253 0.27 0.99 -3.80
N ARG A 254 -0.13 1.33 -2.57
CA ARG A 254 0.40 0.73 -1.34
C ARG A 254 -0.73 0.17 -0.47
N GLY A 255 -0.47 -0.96 0.16
CA GLY A 255 -1.30 -1.53 1.22
C GLY A 255 -2.66 -2.10 0.85
N ILE A 256 -3.10 -2.03 -0.39
CA ILE A 256 -4.35 -2.65 -0.82
C ILE A 256 -4.06 -4.04 -1.35
N ASP A 257 -4.60 -5.06 -0.70
CA ASP A 257 -4.55 -6.44 -1.20
C ASP A 257 -5.71 -6.69 -2.16
N ILE A 258 -5.46 -6.37 -3.42
CA ILE A 258 -6.32 -6.78 -4.53
C ILE A 258 -5.71 -8.04 -5.10
N GLN A 259 -6.27 -9.18 -4.72
CA GLN A 259 -5.72 -10.50 -5.01
C GLN A 259 -5.80 -10.91 -6.50
N GLN A 260 -6.46 -10.14 -7.34
CA GLN A 260 -6.79 -10.55 -8.72
C GLN A 260 -6.31 -9.59 -9.80
N VAL A 261 -5.41 -8.65 -9.49
CA VAL A 261 -4.90 -7.74 -10.51
C VAL A 261 -3.87 -8.45 -11.37
N SER A 262 -4.18 -8.62 -12.64
CA SER A 262 -3.25 -9.17 -13.62
C SER A 262 -2.47 -8.07 -14.34
N ILE A 263 -3.11 -6.93 -14.57
CA ILE A 263 -2.57 -5.85 -15.38
C ILE A 263 -2.52 -4.54 -14.58
N VAL A 264 -1.40 -3.85 -14.66
CA VAL A 264 -1.23 -2.49 -14.17
C VAL A 264 -0.83 -1.58 -15.31
N ILE A 265 -1.55 -0.48 -15.49
CA ILE A 265 -1.23 0.54 -16.50
C ILE A 265 -0.78 1.81 -15.78
N ASN A 266 0.43 2.27 -16.05
CA ASN A 266 0.87 3.62 -15.74
C ASN A 266 0.46 4.54 -16.89
N PHE A 267 -0.75 5.13 -16.80
CA PHE A 267 -1.21 6.17 -17.71
C PHE A 267 -0.28 7.39 -17.65
N ASP A 268 0.24 7.65 -16.46
CA ASP A 268 1.36 8.55 -16.23
C ASP A 268 2.51 7.79 -15.56
N VAL A 269 3.70 7.88 -16.12
CA VAL A 269 4.93 7.35 -15.50
C VAL A 269 5.12 8.02 -14.12
N PRO A 270 5.34 7.27 -13.04
CA PRO A 270 5.50 7.85 -11.73
C PRO A 270 6.77 8.71 -11.64
N LYS A 271 6.68 9.82 -10.91
CA LYS A 271 7.81 10.75 -10.71
C LYS A 271 8.93 10.13 -9.88
N ASP A 272 8.58 9.25 -8.96
CA ASP A 272 9.49 8.57 -8.05
C ASP A 272 9.63 7.09 -8.44
N ILE A 273 10.88 6.60 -8.48
CA ILE A 273 11.19 5.21 -8.88
C ILE A 273 10.61 4.17 -7.92
N HIS A 274 10.54 4.48 -6.62
CA HIS A 274 9.97 3.56 -5.63
C HIS A 274 8.45 3.42 -5.81
N THR A 275 7.78 4.51 -6.21
CA THR A 275 6.36 4.48 -6.57
C THR A 275 6.10 3.54 -7.76
N TYR A 276 7.03 3.44 -8.71
CA TYR A 276 6.94 2.48 -9.81
C TYR A 276 6.79 1.05 -9.30
N LEU A 277 7.69 0.61 -8.44
CA LEU A 277 7.63 -0.73 -7.84
C LEU A 277 6.31 -0.97 -7.09
N HIS A 278 5.86 0.00 -6.32
CA HIS A 278 4.61 -0.13 -5.56
C HIS A 278 3.38 -0.25 -6.47
N ARG A 279 3.37 0.41 -7.63
CA ARG A 279 2.29 0.32 -8.63
C ARG A 279 2.30 -1.04 -9.32
N ILE A 280 3.40 -1.39 -10.00
CA ILE A 280 3.45 -2.64 -10.77
C ILE A 280 3.43 -3.89 -9.88
N GLY A 281 3.94 -3.80 -8.64
CA GLY A 281 3.85 -4.85 -7.63
C GLY A 281 2.43 -5.15 -7.14
N ARG A 282 1.38 -4.52 -7.72
CA ARG A 282 -0.02 -4.95 -7.56
C ARG A 282 -0.36 -6.12 -8.48
N SER A 283 0.37 -6.29 -9.59
CA SER A 283 0.26 -7.46 -10.47
C SER A 283 1.25 -8.56 -10.06
N GLY A 284 1.07 -9.76 -10.57
CA GLY A 284 2.04 -10.86 -10.39
C GLY A 284 2.18 -11.41 -8.96
N ARG A 285 1.17 -11.26 -8.09
CA ARG A 285 1.21 -11.78 -6.72
C ARG A 285 0.94 -13.28 -6.64
N TRP A 286 1.52 -13.94 -5.64
CA TRP A 286 1.30 -15.36 -5.31
C TRP A 286 1.76 -16.32 -6.41
N GLY A 287 2.87 -15.98 -7.11
CA GLY A 287 3.42 -16.82 -8.18
C GLY A 287 2.64 -16.78 -9.50
N ARG A 288 1.68 -15.86 -9.63
CA ARG A 288 1.02 -15.58 -10.90
C ARG A 288 1.87 -14.61 -11.73
N LYS A 289 1.79 -14.74 -13.06
CA LYS A 289 2.38 -13.78 -13.99
C LYS A 289 1.55 -12.49 -13.97
N GLY A 290 2.21 -11.34 -14.08
CA GLY A 290 1.56 -10.04 -14.18
C GLY A 290 2.09 -9.22 -15.36
N VAL A 291 1.36 -8.16 -15.72
CA VAL A 291 1.76 -7.24 -16.78
C VAL A 291 1.76 -5.81 -16.27
N GLY A 292 2.83 -5.08 -16.52
CA GLY A 292 2.96 -3.64 -16.34
C GLY A 292 3.08 -2.93 -17.68
N ILE A 293 2.18 -1.98 -17.97
CA ILE A 293 2.18 -1.19 -19.22
C ILE A 293 2.41 0.28 -18.87
N ASN A 294 3.33 0.93 -19.54
CA ASN A 294 3.69 2.32 -19.29
C ASN A 294 3.41 3.15 -20.55
N PHE A 295 2.52 4.14 -20.47
CA PHE A 295 2.36 5.11 -21.56
C PHE A 295 3.41 6.20 -21.39
N ILE A 296 4.30 6.31 -22.37
CA ILE A 296 5.45 7.20 -22.31
C ILE A 296 5.40 8.25 -23.41
N THR A 297 5.67 9.48 -23.03
CA THR A 297 5.96 10.57 -23.96
C THR A 297 7.48 10.79 -24.07
N ARG A 298 7.93 11.65 -24.95
CA ARG A 298 9.36 12.02 -25.05
C ARG A 298 9.96 12.50 -23.74
N ARG A 299 9.13 13.09 -22.85
CA ARG A 299 9.56 13.60 -21.53
C ARG A 299 9.83 12.47 -20.54
N ASP A 300 9.22 11.30 -20.73
CA ASP A 300 9.27 10.18 -19.80
C ASP A 300 10.43 9.22 -20.07
N ILE A 301 11.10 9.33 -21.24
CA ILE A 301 12.17 8.41 -21.68
C ILE A 301 13.29 8.30 -20.62
N ASN A 302 13.76 9.42 -20.11
CA ASN A 302 14.83 9.42 -19.11
C ASN A 302 14.39 8.74 -17.81
N LYS A 303 13.12 8.89 -17.42
CA LYS A 303 12.57 8.26 -16.23
C LYS A 303 12.44 6.73 -16.39
N ILE A 304 12.04 6.26 -17.55
CA ILE A 304 12.02 4.82 -17.85
C ILE A 304 13.43 4.23 -17.78
N LYS A 305 14.43 4.86 -18.38
CA LYS A 305 15.83 4.43 -18.28
C LYS A 305 16.35 4.42 -16.85
N GLU A 306 15.98 5.41 -16.03
CA GLU A 306 16.30 5.45 -14.60
C GLU A 306 15.71 4.25 -13.86
N ILE A 307 14.45 3.89 -14.15
CA ILE A 307 13.76 2.74 -13.57
C ILE A 307 14.45 1.43 -13.99
N GLU A 308 14.75 1.24 -15.27
CA GLU A 308 15.44 0.06 -15.79
C GLU A 308 16.81 -0.15 -15.12
N ASN A 309 17.58 0.94 -15.03
CA ASN A 309 18.91 0.90 -14.40
C ASN A 309 18.83 0.60 -12.90
N TYR A 310 17.85 1.18 -12.19
CA TYR A 310 17.73 1.02 -10.75
C TYR A 310 17.28 -0.39 -10.35
N TYR A 311 16.33 -0.98 -11.10
CA TYR A 311 15.79 -2.31 -10.81
C TYR A 311 16.47 -3.43 -11.62
N ALA A 312 17.48 -3.11 -12.44
CA ALA A 312 18.12 -4.04 -13.36
C ALA A 312 17.10 -4.87 -14.17
N CYS A 313 16.08 -4.20 -14.69
CA CYS A 313 15.00 -4.80 -15.48
C CYS A 313 14.92 -4.19 -16.88
N GLU A 314 14.29 -4.89 -17.79
CA GLU A 314 14.02 -4.43 -19.15
C GLU A 314 12.53 -4.11 -19.30
N ILE A 315 12.21 -2.91 -19.79
CA ILE A 315 10.85 -2.50 -20.16
C ILE A 315 10.77 -2.49 -21.68
N LYS A 316 10.12 -3.50 -22.26
CA LYS A 316 10.08 -3.72 -23.70
C LYS A 316 9.02 -2.87 -24.38
N GLU A 317 9.20 -2.62 -25.67
CA GLU A 317 8.12 -2.07 -26.48
C GLU A 317 6.94 -3.05 -26.54
N MET A 318 5.72 -2.52 -26.39
CA MET A 318 4.53 -3.34 -26.41
C MET A 318 4.29 -3.92 -27.82
N PRO A 319 4.10 -5.25 -27.97
CA PRO A 319 3.82 -5.85 -29.26
C PRO A 319 2.51 -5.31 -29.86
N ILE A 320 2.44 -5.24 -31.18
CA ILE A 320 1.22 -4.82 -31.91
C ILE A 320 0.08 -5.83 -31.69
N ASN A 321 0.42 -7.13 -31.66
CA ASN A 321 -0.55 -8.18 -31.30
C ASN A 321 -0.70 -8.24 -29.78
N LEU A 322 -1.91 -7.99 -29.28
CA LEU A 322 -2.25 -7.90 -27.85
C LEU A 322 -2.85 -9.21 -27.29
N ASP A 323 -2.96 -10.28 -28.08
CA ASP A 323 -3.56 -11.55 -27.64
C ASP A 323 -2.86 -12.14 -26.41
N PHE A 324 -1.58 -11.80 -26.20
CA PHE A 324 -0.85 -12.22 -25.01
C PHE A 324 -1.44 -11.66 -23.70
N LEU A 325 -2.22 -10.57 -23.75
CA LEU A 325 -2.89 -10.00 -22.57
C LEU A 325 -4.08 -10.85 -22.11
N GLU A 326 -4.66 -11.69 -22.97
CA GLU A 326 -5.76 -12.58 -22.62
C GLU A 326 -5.33 -13.75 -21.71
N ILE A 327 -4.03 -14.00 -21.64
CA ILE A 327 -3.45 -15.09 -20.84
C ILE A 327 -3.32 -14.72 -19.35
N PHE A 328 -3.50 -13.45 -19.01
CA PHE A 328 -3.37 -12.89 -17.67
C PHE A 328 -4.74 -12.52 -17.08
#